data_7280e886454a6ab9830938c088934bf2
#
_entry.id   7280e886454a6ab9830938c088934bf2
#
_cell.length_a   1.000
_cell.length_b   1.000
_cell.length_c   1.000
_cell.angle_alpha   90.00
_cell.angle_beta   90.00
_cell.angle_gamma   90.00
#
_symmetry.space_group_name_H-M   'P 1'
#
loop_
_entity.id
_entity.type
_entity.pdbx_description
1 polymer ?
#
loop_
_entity_poly.entity_id
_entity_poly.type
_entity_poly.pdbx_seq_one_letter_code
_entity_poly.pdbx_strand_id
1 'polypeptide(L)'
;MTDVRKIVPPTLDEEFCQKVGVKDEAELKSNIAESLANQKQDAAKTKAINEAIDKLIEQNPFEVPNARVVDLIKWSINRNVQDPKDSVEPTEEQMKVMGPEAVREIKKHRILEFVANKEKIRPAQAQVDARLQEMAKAYHVEFEDLKSHFRQSGRINQLREELRFQMAADFIVGIRPAAEENK
;
A
#
# COMPACT_ATOMS: atom_id res chain seq x y z
N MET A 1 5.33 16.39 -42.08
CA MET A 1 6.55 16.86 -41.39
C MET A 1 6.29 16.76 -39.89
N THR A 2 6.99 15.88 -39.20
CA THR A 2 6.86 15.71 -37.74
C THR A 2 7.76 16.74 -37.07
N ASP A 3 7.16 17.65 -36.29
CA ASP A 3 7.86 18.69 -35.54
C ASP A 3 8.67 18.03 -34.40
N VAL A 4 9.99 18.04 -34.52
CA VAL A 4 10.90 17.49 -33.50
C VAL A 4 11.20 18.60 -32.50
N ARG A 5 10.53 18.60 -31.36
CA ARG A 5 10.77 19.52 -30.25
C ARG A 5 11.86 18.98 -29.35
N LYS A 6 12.96 19.76 -29.22
CA LYS A 6 14.00 19.48 -28.23
C LYS A 6 13.49 19.90 -26.85
N ILE A 7 13.40 18.94 -25.92
CA ILE A 7 13.10 19.25 -24.51
C ILE A 7 14.33 19.92 -23.90
N VAL A 8 14.22 21.20 -23.58
CA VAL A 8 15.25 21.93 -22.85
C VAL A 8 14.86 21.86 -21.36
N PRO A 9 15.69 21.27 -20.48
CA PRO A 9 15.39 21.26 -19.05
C PRO A 9 15.34 22.70 -18.53
N PRO A 10 14.45 23.00 -17.57
CA PRO A 10 14.39 24.33 -16.97
C PRO A 10 15.69 24.63 -16.21
N THR A 11 16.10 25.90 -16.20
CA THR A 11 17.16 26.38 -15.32
C THR A 11 16.65 26.36 -13.88
N LEU A 12 17.52 25.92 -12.93
CA LEU A 12 17.22 25.94 -11.51
C LEU A 12 17.44 27.35 -10.96
N ASP A 13 16.57 28.29 -11.34
CA ASP A 13 16.59 29.67 -10.88
C ASP A 13 15.54 29.92 -9.77
N GLU A 14 15.55 31.13 -9.21
CA GLU A 14 14.62 31.51 -8.14
C GLU A 14 13.15 31.38 -8.59
N GLU A 15 12.87 31.71 -9.87
CA GLU A 15 11.51 31.60 -10.42
C GLU A 15 11.04 30.13 -10.48
N PHE A 16 11.93 29.21 -10.83
CA PHE A 16 11.65 27.77 -10.79
C PHE A 16 11.42 27.30 -9.36
N CYS A 17 12.28 27.69 -8.41
CA CYS A 17 12.15 27.33 -7.00
C CYS A 17 10.81 27.79 -6.40
N GLN A 18 10.39 29.02 -6.72
CA GLN A 18 9.08 29.55 -6.31
C GLN A 18 7.90 28.75 -6.90
N LYS A 19 7.98 28.35 -8.16
CA LYS A 19 6.95 27.53 -8.83
C LYS A 19 6.83 26.14 -8.20
N VAL A 20 7.93 25.57 -7.70
CA VAL A 20 7.97 24.27 -7.03
C VAL A 20 7.66 24.40 -5.52
N GLY A 21 7.60 25.63 -4.99
CA GLY A 21 7.24 25.89 -3.59
C GLY A 21 8.40 25.70 -2.62
N VAL A 22 9.65 25.84 -3.08
CA VAL A 22 10.88 25.80 -2.27
C VAL A 22 11.57 27.16 -2.29
N LYS A 23 12.38 27.44 -1.26
CA LYS A 23 13.03 28.75 -1.11
C LYS A 23 14.21 28.93 -2.07
N ASP A 24 15.01 27.87 -2.22
CA ASP A 24 16.23 27.88 -2.99
C ASP A 24 16.60 26.49 -3.53
N GLU A 25 17.64 26.44 -4.35
CA GLU A 25 18.17 25.19 -4.94
C GLU A 25 18.69 24.21 -3.87
N ALA A 26 19.20 24.71 -2.74
CA ALA A 26 19.72 23.88 -1.66
C ALA A 26 18.57 23.13 -0.95
N GLU A 27 17.47 23.83 -0.66
CA GLU A 27 16.25 23.23 -0.10
C GLU A 27 15.65 22.19 -1.06
N LEU A 28 15.59 22.51 -2.38
CA LEU A 28 15.13 21.57 -3.40
C LEU A 28 15.96 20.28 -3.42
N LYS A 29 17.28 20.40 -3.42
CA LYS A 29 18.20 19.24 -3.37
C LYS A 29 18.06 18.45 -2.09
N SER A 30 17.88 19.11 -0.95
CA SER A 30 17.65 18.47 0.33
C SER A 30 16.36 17.66 0.33
N ASN A 31 15.26 18.26 -0.15
CA ASN A 31 13.95 17.59 -0.22
C ASN A 31 13.98 16.39 -1.17
N ILE A 32 14.66 16.51 -2.31
CA ILE A 32 14.84 15.40 -3.26
C ILE A 32 15.70 14.28 -2.62
N ALA A 33 16.79 14.63 -1.96
CA ALA A 33 17.67 13.65 -1.30
C ALA A 33 16.93 12.88 -0.20
N GLU A 34 16.15 13.58 0.62
CA GLU A 34 15.30 12.99 1.66
C GLU A 34 14.22 12.09 1.05
N SER A 35 13.53 12.55 0.02
CA SER A 35 12.53 11.75 -0.70
C SER A 35 13.14 10.48 -1.29
N LEU A 36 14.30 10.56 -1.92
CA LEU A 36 15.02 9.40 -2.47
C LEU A 36 15.51 8.46 -1.38
N ALA A 37 15.97 8.97 -0.23
CA ALA A 37 16.37 8.15 0.90
C ALA A 37 15.17 7.38 1.47
N ASN A 38 14.03 8.06 1.67
CA ASN A 38 12.78 7.44 2.12
C ASN A 38 12.28 6.38 1.13
N GLN A 39 12.28 6.68 -0.18
CA GLN A 39 11.90 5.71 -1.21
C GLN A 39 12.80 4.45 -1.21
N LYS A 40 14.12 4.63 -1.04
CA LYS A 40 15.05 3.49 -0.93
C LYS A 40 14.79 2.67 0.32
N GLN A 41 14.52 3.31 1.44
CA GLN A 41 14.20 2.64 2.69
C GLN A 41 12.90 1.84 2.57
N ASP A 42 11.85 2.43 2.02
CA ASP A 42 10.56 1.77 1.80
C ASP A 42 10.67 0.59 0.83
N ALA A 43 11.45 0.77 -0.26
CA ALA A 43 11.72 -0.32 -1.20
C ALA A 43 12.48 -1.47 -0.55
N ALA A 44 13.50 -1.17 0.26
CA ALA A 44 14.28 -2.19 1.00
C ALA A 44 13.39 -2.92 2.02
N LYS A 45 12.54 -2.17 2.76
CA LYS A 45 11.57 -2.72 3.70
C LYS A 45 10.58 -3.65 3.00
N THR A 46 9.99 -3.18 1.89
CA THR A 46 9.04 -3.97 1.10
C THR A 46 9.67 -5.25 0.57
N LYS A 47 10.91 -5.17 0.09
CA LYS A 47 11.67 -6.32 -0.38
C LYS A 47 11.90 -7.33 0.75
N ALA A 48 12.36 -6.87 1.92
CA ALA A 48 12.59 -7.72 3.08
C ALA A 48 11.30 -8.43 3.54
N ILE A 49 10.18 -7.70 3.57
CA ILE A 49 8.86 -8.27 3.90
C ILE A 49 8.47 -9.36 2.91
N ASN A 50 8.60 -9.10 1.61
CA ASN A 50 8.24 -10.06 0.58
C ASN A 50 9.10 -11.33 0.66
N GLU A 51 10.43 -11.19 0.82
CA GLU A 51 11.35 -12.33 0.99
C GLU A 51 11.03 -13.15 2.25
N ALA A 52 10.69 -12.49 3.35
CA ALA A 52 10.31 -13.18 4.58
C ALA A 52 8.98 -13.93 4.43
N ILE A 53 8.00 -13.33 3.77
CA ILE A 53 6.71 -13.96 3.47
C ILE A 53 6.88 -15.16 2.54
N ASP A 54 7.68 -15.03 1.48
CA ASP A 54 7.94 -16.13 0.54
C ASP A 54 8.58 -17.33 1.25
N LYS A 55 9.56 -17.09 2.14
CA LYS A 55 10.13 -18.15 3.00
C LYS A 55 9.08 -18.79 3.91
N LEU A 56 8.19 -18.00 4.51
CA LEU A 56 7.12 -18.54 5.34
C LEU A 56 6.12 -19.37 4.53
N ILE A 57 5.81 -19.00 3.30
CA ILE A 57 4.96 -19.77 2.37
C ILE A 57 5.62 -21.11 2.04
N GLU A 58 6.93 -21.13 1.78
CA GLU A 58 7.69 -22.33 1.47
C GLU A 58 7.78 -23.28 2.67
N GLN A 59 8.00 -22.73 3.87
CA GLN A 59 8.12 -23.52 5.09
C GLN A 59 6.78 -24.06 5.61
N ASN A 60 5.67 -23.45 5.22
CA ASN A 60 4.32 -23.81 5.63
C ASN A 60 3.43 -24.09 4.44
N PRO A 61 3.64 -25.21 3.73
CA PRO A 61 2.85 -25.51 2.55
C PRO A 61 1.40 -25.80 2.93
N PHE A 62 0.47 -25.10 2.29
CA PHE A 62 -0.96 -25.36 2.38
C PHE A 62 -1.63 -25.10 1.03
N GLU A 63 -2.72 -25.80 0.78
CA GLU A 63 -3.46 -25.66 -0.45
C GLU A 63 -4.43 -24.49 -0.38
N VAL A 64 -4.55 -23.79 -1.51
CA VAL A 64 -5.54 -22.72 -1.69
C VAL A 64 -6.67 -23.26 -2.55
N PRO A 65 -7.93 -23.22 -2.06
CA PRO A 65 -9.08 -23.65 -2.86
C PRO A 65 -9.16 -22.85 -4.18
N ASN A 66 -9.33 -23.54 -5.30
CA ASN A 66 -9.39 -22.92 -6.63
C ASN A 66 -10.49 -21.84 -6.72
N ALA A 67 -11.61 -22.05 -6.04
CA ALA A 67 -12.68 -21.06 -5.99
C ALA A 67 -12.20 -19.69 -5.47
N ARG A 68 -11.32 -19.67 -4.45
CA ARG A 68 -10.75 -18.42 -3.92
C ARG A 68 -9.82 -17.74 -4.92
N VAL A 69 -9.09 -18.53 -5.72
CA VAL A 69 -8.22 -17.99 -6.78
C VAL A 69 -9.06 -17.33 -7.87
N VAL A 70 -10.13 -18.01 -8.31
CA VAL A 70 -11.09 -17.46 -9.27
C VAL A 70 -11.72 -16.17 -8.76
N ASP A 71 -12.21 -16.17 -7.52
CA ASP A 71 -12.84 -15.00 -6.90
C ASP A 71 -11.90 -13.80 -6.87
N LEU A 72 -10.62 -14.01 -6.49
CA LEU A 72 -9.62 -12.92 -6.44
C LEU A 72 -9.31 -12.38 -7.84
N ILE A 73 -9.13 -13.25 -8.82
CA ILE A 73 -8.87 -12.83 -10.20
C ILE A 73 -10.10 -12.10 -10.76
N LYS A 74 -11.30 -12.64 -10.55
CA LYS A 74 -12.55 -12.02 -10.96
C LYS A 74 -12.70 -10.62 -10.35
N TRP A 75 -12.42 -10.47 -9.07
CA TRP A 75 -12.42 -9.17 -8.40
C TRP A 75 -11.39 -8.21 -9.05
N SER A 76 -10.19 -8.69 -9.35
CA SER A 76 -9.10 -7.88 -9.91
C SER A 76 -9.44 -7.37 -11.31
N ILE A 77 -9.98 -8.20 -12.20
CA ILE A 77 -10.32 -7.81 -13.58
C ILE A 77 -11.56 -6.89 -13.63
N ASN A 78 -12.48 -7.03 -12.67
CA ASN A 78 -13.70 -6.23 -12.60
C ASN A 78 -13.58 -5.00 -11.69
N ARG A 79 -12.40 -4.69 -11.18
CA ARG A 79 -12.18 -3.61 -10.20
C ARG A 79 -12.69 -2.24 -10.66
N ASN A 80 -12.68 -1.97 -11.97
CA ASN A 80 -13.12 -0.70 -12.54
C ASN A 80 -14.53 -0.79 -13.17
N VAL A 81 -15.19 -1.93 -13.09
CA VAL A 81 -16.55 -2.13 -13.61
C VAL A 81 -17.54 -1.52 -12.61
N GLN A 82 -18.33 -0.55 -13.08
CA GLN A 82 -19.29 0.16 -12.22
C GLN A 82 -20.63 -0.59 -12.08
N ASP A 83 -21.11 -1.22 -13.16
CA ASP A 83 -22.35 -2.02 -13.12
C ASP A 83 -22.00 -3.51 -12.92
N PRO A 84 -22.51 -4.15 -11.85
CA PRO A 84 -22.30 -5.59 -11.63
C PRO A 84 -22.70 -6.49 -12.80
N LYS A 85 -23.60 -6.02 -13.69
CA LYS A 85 -24.04 -6.76 -14.88
C LYS A 85 -22.96 -6.86 -15.96
N ASP A 86 -22.01 -5.93 -15.95
CA ASP A 86 -20.89 -5.89 -16.89
C ASP A 86 -19.69 -6.69 -16.37
N SER A 87 -19.83 -7.32 -15.20
CA SER A 87 -18.80 -8.17 -14.62
C SER A 87 -18.56 -9.40 -15.49
N VAL A 88 -17.28 -9.65 -15.81
CA VAL A 88 -16.84 -10.77 -16.64
C VAL A 88 -16.19 -11.86 -15.81
N GLU A 89 -16.33 -13.11 -16.26
CA GLU A 89 -15.60 -14.23 -15.69
C GLU A 89 -14.16 -14.27 -16.22
N PRO A 90 -13.19 -14.72 -15.42
CA PRO A 90 -11.81 -14.87 -15.88
C PRO A 90 -11.71 -15.91 -17.01
N THR A 91 -10.98 -15.57 -18.07
CA THR A 91 -10.66 -16.52 -19.13
C THR A 91 -9.59 -17.52 -18.66
N GLU A 92 -9.47 -18.64 -19.37
CA GLU A 92 -8.41 -19.64 -19.08
C GLU A 92 -7.01 -19.03 -19.15
N GLU A 93 -6.77 -18.14 -20.11
CA GLU A 93 -5.51 -17.44 -20.25
C GLU A 93 -5.23 -16.51 -19.04
N GLN A 94 -6.23 -15.74 -18.60
CA GLN A 94 -6.12 -14.92 -17.41
C GLN A 94 -5.87 -15.78 -16.15
N MET A 95 -6.55 -16.90 -16.02
CA MET A 95 -6.33 -17.84 -14.92
C MET A 95 -4.91 -18.39 -14.93
N LYS A 96 -4.36 -18.72 -16.11
CA LYS A 96 -2.99 -19.22 -16.25
C LYS A 96 -1.94 -18.16 -15.90
N VAL A 97 -2.14 -16.92 -16.31
CA VAL A 97 -1.19 -15.82 -16.08
C VAL A 97 -1.28 -15.28 -14.65
N MET A 98 -2.49 -15.02 -14.16
CA MET A 98 -2.71 -14.38 -12.85
C MET A 98 -2.81 -15.38 -11.70
N GLY A 99 -3.06 -16.66 -11.98
CA GLY A 99 -3.28 -17.71 -10.98
C GLY A 99 -2.14 -17.83 -9.96
N PRO A 100 -0.88 -17.96 -10.40
CA PRO A 100 0.26 -18.08 -9.48
C PRO A 100 0.37 -16.90 -8.49
N GLU A 101 0.20 -15.67 -8.97
CA GLU A 101 0.23 -14.49 -8.12
C GLU A 101 -0.98 -14.40 -7.19
N ALA A 102 -2.16 -14.76 -7.68
CA ALA A 102 -3.37 -14.83 -6.85
C ALA A 102 -3.21 -15.85 -5.71
N VAL A 103 -2.65 -17.01 -5.98
CA VAL A 103 -2.33 -18.02 -4.96
C VAL A 103 -1.35 -17.46 -3.92
N ARG A 104 -0.29 -16.77 -4.37
CA ARG A 104 0.70 -16.13 -3.50
C ARG A 104 0.06 -15.07 -2.60
N GLU A 105 -0.77 -14.19 -3.16
CA GLU A 105 -1.46 -13.16 -2.39
C GLU A 105 -2.43 -13.75 -1.35
N ILE A 106 -3.17 -14.81 -1.68
CA ILE A 106 -4.04 -15.50 -0.74
C ILE A 106 -3.21 -16.12 0.40
N LYS A 107 -2.08 -16.76 0.07
CA LYS A 107 -1.18 -17.33 1.08
C LYS A 107 -0.58 -16.27 1.98
N LYS A 108 -0.09 -15.17 1.41
CA LYS A 108 0.42 -14.01 2.15
C LYS A 108 -0.62 -13.47 3.12
N HIS A 109 -1.84 -13.24 2.65
CA HIS A 109 -2.93 -12.74 3.48
C HIS A 109 -3.21 -13.68 4.67
N ARG A 110 -3.23 -14.99 4.44
CA ARG A 110 -3.42 -15.99 5.51
C ARG A 110 -2.30 -16.01 6.53
N ILE A 111 -1.05 -15.85 6.10
CA ILE A 111 0.11 -15.76 7.00
C ILE A 111 0.01 -14.49 7.85
N LEU A 112 -0.27 -13.34 7.23
CA LEU A 112 -0.42 -12.07 7.95
C LEU A 112 -1.57 -12.11 8.95
N GLU A 113 -2.72 -12.68 8.58
CA GLU A 113 -3.86 -12.89 9.47
C GLU A 113 -3.49 -13.79 10.66
N PHE A 114 -2.79 -14.89 10.40
CA PHE A 114 -2.35 -15.80 11.46
C PHE A 114 -1.38 -15.10 12.43
N VAL A 115 -0.37 -14.40 11.92
CA VAL A 115 0.60 -13.64 12.73
C VAL A 115 -0.12 -12.57 13.54
N ALA A 116 -0.99 -11.77 12.91
CA ALA A 116 -1.74 -10.73 13.58
C ALA A 116 -2.63 -11.26 14.71
N ASN A 117 -3.24 -12.45 14.53
CA ASN A 117 -4.05 -13.11 15.56
C ASN A 117 -3.18 -13.66 16.69
N LYS A 118 -2.10 -14.38 16.36
CA LYS A 118 -1.21 -15.02 17.33
C LYS A 118 -0.52 -13.98 18.23
N GLU A 119 -0.02 -12.93 17.63
CA GLU A 119 0.69 -11.84 18.33
C GLU A 119 -0.27 -10.76 18.87
N LYS A 120 -1.58 -10.96 18.70
CA LYS A 120 -2.64 -10.03 19.17
C LYS A 120 -2.45 -8.61 18.67
N ILE A 121 -1.94 -8.47 17.45
CA ILE A 121 -1.69 -7.16 16.82
C ILE A 121 -3.02 -6.47 16.56
N ARG A 122 -3.18 -5.28 17.14
CA ARG A 122 -4.36 -4.42 16.97
C ARG A 122 -3.92 -2.98 16.83
N PRO A 123 -4.24 -2.31 15.71
CA PRO A 123 -3.94 -0.88 15.58
C PRO A 123 -4.70 -0.07 16.64
N ALA A 124 -4.00 0.76 17.38
CA ALA A 124 -4.59 1.71 18.29
C ALA A 124 -5.34 2.82 17.51
N GLN A 125 -6.32 3.46 18.16
CA GLN A 125 -7.07 4.54 17.50
C GLN A 125 -6.15 5.68 17.04
N ALA A 126 -5.10 5.99 17.80
CA ALA A 126 -4.12 7.01 17.44
C ALA A 126 -3.40 6.68 16.11
N GLN A 127 -3.08 5.41 15.85
CA GLN A 127 -2.45 4.97 14.61
C GLN A 127 -3.40 5.08 13.41
N VAL A 128 -4.68 4.75 13.61
CA VAL A 128 -5.71 4.94 12.59
C VAL A 128 -5.89 6.42 12.27
N ASP A 129 -5.94 7.26 13.31
CA ASP A 129 -6.09 8.71 13.15
C ASP A 129 -4.85 9.33 12.49
N ALA A 130 -3.63 8.89 12.83
CA ALA A 130 -2.39 9.32 12.18
C ALA A 130 -2.42 8.98 10.67
N ARG A 131 -2.85 7.77 10.33
CA ARG A 131 -2.96 7.38 8.91
C ARG A 131 -3.99 8.22 8.15
N LEU A 132 -5.13 8.51 8.76
CA LEU A 132 -6.13 9.41 8.18
C LEU A 132 -5.60 10.83 8.02
N GLN A 133 -4.77 11.34 8.96
CA GLN A 133 -4.12 12.65 8.83
C GLN A 133 -3.13 12.69 7.65
N GLU A 134 -2.33 11.64 7.44
CA GLU A 134 -1.45 11.52 6.29
C GLU A 134 -2.25 11.55 4.97
N MET A 135 -3.35 10.79 4.92
CA MET A 135 -4.23 10.77 3.76
C MET A 135 -4.90 12.13 3.51
N ALA A 136 -5.35 12.81 4.56
CA ALA A 136 -5.97 14.14 4.48
C ALA A 136 -4.99 15.17 3.91
N LYS A 137 -3.72 15.13 4.36
CA LYS A 137 -2.64 15.97 3.79
C LYS A 137 -2.39 15.66 2.31
N ALA A 138 -2.32 14.37 1.95
CA ALA A 138 -2.07 13.95 0.57
C ALA A 138 -3.21 14.33 -0.40
N TYR A 139 -4.44 14.31 0.09
CA TYR A 139 -5.62 14.68 -0.71
C TYR A 139 -6.03 16.14 -0.59
N HIS A 140 -5.30 16.94 0.20
CA HIS A 140 -5.61 18.36 0.48
C HIS A 140 -7.05 18.57 0.99
N VAL A 141 -7.49 17.70 1.92
CA VAL A 141 -8.80 17.79 2.57
C VAL A 141 -8.65 17.90 4.07
N GLU A 142 -9.69 18.41 4.74
CA GLU A 142 -9.70 18.51 6.20
C GLU A 142 -9.79 17.11 6.84
N PHE A 143 -9.04 16.91 7.93
CA PHE A 143 -8.96 15.62 8.62
C PHE A 143 -10.34 15.15 9.15
N GLU A 144 -11.11 16.05 9.75
CA GLU A 144 -12.42 15.69 10.32
C GLU A 144 -13.44 15.31 9.24
N ASP A 145 -13.38 15.94 8.07
CA ASP A 145 -14.25 15.62 6.94
C ASP A 145 -13.91 14.22 6.39
N LEU A 146 -12.62 13.95 6.19
CA LEU A 146 -12.16 12.62 5.75
C LEU A 146 -12.53 11.54 6.76
N LYS A 147 -12.31 11.78 8.04
CA LYS A 147 -12.63 10.85 9.12
C LYS A 147 -14.13 10.57 9.21
N SER A 148 -14.96 11.60 9.08
CA SER A 148 -16.41 11.47 9.04
C SER A 148 -16.87 10.62 7.84
N HIS A 149 -16.31 10.90 6.66
CA HIS A 149 -16.61 10.12 5.44
C HIS A 149 -16.23 8.65 5.59
N PHE A 150 -15.04 8.35 6.16
CA PHE A 150 -14.59 6.97 6.40
C PHE A 150 -15.47 6.24 7.42
N ARG A 151 -15.99 6.94 8.43
CA ARG A 151 -16.93 6.37 9.41
C ARG A 151 -18.29 6.06 8.76
N GLN A 152 -18.86 7.00 8.01
CA GLN A 152 -20.17 6.87 7.37
C GLN A 152 -20.17 5.77 6.30
N SER A 153 -19.09 5.66 5.53
CA SER A 153 -18.92 4.62 4.51
C SER A 153 -18.50 3.26 5.03
N GLY A 154 -18.24 3.12 6.35
CA GLY A 154 -17.72 1.89 6.96
C GLY A 154 -16.26 1.56 6.61
N ARG A 155 -15.58 2.40 5.82
CA ARG A 155 -14.20 2.19 5.36
C ARG A 155 -13.16 2.26 6.49
N ILE A 156 -13.52 2.80 7.64
CA ILE A 156 -12.62 2.85 8.79
C ILE A 156 -12.20 1.45 9.29
N ASN A 157 -13.08 0.45 9.15
CA ASN A 157 -12.76 -0.92 9.50
C ASN A 157 -11.79 -1.55 8.50
N GLN A 158 -11.94 -1.23 7.21
CA GLN A 158 -10.99 -1.67 6.18
C GLN A 158 -9.60 -1.07 6.44
N LEU A 159 -9.52 0.24 6.71
CA LEU A 159 -8.27 0.91 7.06
C LEU A 159 -7.61 0.28 8.29
N ARG A 160 -8.41 -0.07 9.30
CA ARG A 160 -7.89 -0.74 10.51
C ARG A 160 -7.32 -2.12 10.20
N GLU A 161 -7.96 -2.91 9.35
CA GLU A 161 -7.42 -4.21 8.92
C GLU A 161 -6.18 -4.06 8.04
N GLU A 162 -6.13 -3.09 7.14
CA GLU A 162 -4.92 -2.79 6.36
C GLU A 162 -3.74 -2.45 7.27
N LEU A 163 -3.93 -1.56 8.25
CA LEU A 163 -2.91 -1.22 9.25
C LEU A 163 -2.49 -2.45 10.07
N ARG A 164 -3.43 -3.29 10.45
CA ARG A 164 -3.17 -4.52 11.18
C ARG A 164 -2.26 -5.46 10.40
N PHE A 165 -2.52 -5.66 9.11
CA PHE A 165 -1.67 -6.49 8.25
C PHE A 165 -0.31 -5.85 7.98
N GLN A 166 -0.25 -4.53 7.84
CA GLN A 166 1.02 -3.83 7.74
C GLN A 166 1.88 -4.01 9.00
N MET A 167 1.28 -3.84 10.18
CA MET A 167 1.95 -4.09 11.46
C MET A 167 2.40 -5.55 11.63
N ALA A 168 1.62 -6.51 11.13
CA ALA A 168 2.00 -7.92 11.13
C ALA A 168 3.18 -8.18 10.19
N ALA A 169 3.21 -7.54 9.01
CA ALA A 169 4.33 -7.62 8.08
C ALA A 169 5.60 -7.00 8.68
N ASP A 170 5.48 -5.86 9.34
CA ASP A 170 6.58 -5.21 10.06
C ASP A 170 7.13 -6.10 11.18
N PHE A 171 6.25 -6.74 11.94
CA PHE A 171 6.61 -7.69 13.00
C PHE A 171 7.42 -8.88 12.45
N ILE A 172 7.05 -9.44 11.29
CA ILE A 172 7.75 -10.56 10.64
C ILE A 172 9.22 -10.21 10.35
N VAL A 173 9.51 -8.96 9.97
CA VAL A 173 10.89 -8.50 9.68
C VAL A 173 11.59 -7.86 10.90
N GLY A 174 11.01 -8.01 12.10
CA GLY A 174 11.60 -7.54 13.35
C GLY A 174 11.40 -6.05 13.62
N ILE A 175 10.62 -5.36 12.81
CA ILE A 175 10.21 -3.98 13.07
C ILE A 175 9.04 -4.05 14.04
N ARG A 176 9.30 -3.82 15.34
CA ARG A 176 8.24 -3.76 16.33
C ARG A 176 7.51 -2.43 16.22
N PRO A 177 6.18 -2.42 16.07
CA PRO A 177 5.43 -1.19 16.30
C PRO A 177 5.75 -0.70 17.72
N ALA A 178 5.91 0.61 17.87
CA ALA A 178 6.09 1.19 19.19
C ALA A 178 4.96 0.67 20.10
N ALA A 179 5.32 -0.15 21.09
CA ALA A 179 4.36 -0.62 22.08
C ALA A 179 3.86 0.61 22.81
N GLU A 180 2.56 0.87 22.77
CA GLU A 180 1.97 1.76 23.76
C GLU A 180 2.24 1.10 25.11
N GLU A 181 3.08 1.76 25.92
CA GLU A 181 3.14 1.47 27.34
C GLU A 181 1.74 1.72 27.91
N ASN A 182 0.98 0.66 28.04
CA ASN A 182 -0.26 0.68 28.82
C ASN A 182 0.14 0.96 30.28
N LYS A 183 0.02 2.26 30.65
CA LYS A 183 -0.15 2.66 32.04
C LYS A 183 -1.60 2.54 32.46
#